data_d4528c119452aa2e35345286446e500b
#
_entry.id   d4528c119452aa2e35345286446e500b
#
_cell.length_a   1.000
_cell.length_b   1.000
_cell.length_c   1.000
_cell.angle_alpha   90.00
_cell.angle_beta   90.00
_cell.angle_gamma   90.00
#
_symmetry.space_group_name_H-M   'P 1'
#
loop_
_entity.id
_entity.type
_entity.pdbx_description
1 polymer ?
#
loop_
_entity_poly.entity_id
_entity_poly.type
_entity_poly.pdbx_seq_one_letter_code
_entity_poly.pdbx_strand_id
1 'polypeptide(L)'
;NSSSPNEELLYRYTHPVGSGAWVLDTAESGSQQIVLRRRPDYHLTKPDGSPLYAVDTIKFILYQESNVAIYALLKGHIDVLDTSVSSNYLLLFAKEKDLFISNAPGTFTQTLVFNLNPVSSERNPVRNLLADAEFRQAMALAINQEELIKNVLDGAGERASAGLMRPSLTDFYNPEADKLLPEDYEARLALANSILDRIVPEKDASGYRLLNGQRITFKILGSPGEQDVVSFLQIQFKKIGIDVQYAAKGAQPESTYLYTSKFDLTLQGVIFSLSNVDIMFPAHFTTLGRSSNYGRLVNDKLNQAIEEMRYTLNLNRKYELLKQIQPMIAQEYYKVPLYTSNVISVARTDRFTGYQVVEGATVFNSASLQNLRRVEGR
;
A
#
# COMPACT_ATOMS: atom_id res chain seq x y z
N ASN A 1 15.89 42.69 18.64
CA ASN A 1 14.54 42.12 18.54
C ASN A 1 14.69 40.63 18.52
N SER A 2 14.66 39.98 19.67
CA SER A 2 14.61 38.52 19.76
C SER A 2 13.15 38.08 19.60
N SER A 3 12.76 37.64 18.39
CA SER A 3 11.53 36.91 18.20
C SER A 3 11.57 35.63 19.05
N SER A 4 10.45 35.26 19.67
CA SER A 4 10.40 34.02 20.44
C SER A 4 10.63 32.83 19.52
N PRO A 5 11.20 31.69 20.00
CA PRO A 5 11.39 30.50 19.17
C PRO A 5 10.11 30.02 18.45
N ASN A 6 8.95 30.26 19.07
CA ASN A 6 7.64 29.92 18.46
C ASN A 6 7.26 30.87 17.32
N GLU A 7 7.60 32.15 17.38
CA GLU A 7 7.35 33.10 16.28
C GLU A 7 8.24 32.83 15.08
N GLU A 8 9.50 32.50 15.31
CA GLU A 8 10.43 32.08 14.22
C GLU A 8 9.98 30.78 13.56
N LEU A 9 9.53 29.79 14.34
CA LEU A 9 8.99 28.55 13.84
C LEU A 9 7.73 28.79 13.01
N LEU A 10 6.79 29.59 13.50
CA LEU A 10 5.56 29.96 12.80
C LEU A 10 5.87 30.69 11.49
N TYR A 11 6.85 31.61 11.49
CA TYR A 11 7.27 32.29 10.27
C TYR A 11 7.80 31.33 9.21
N ARG A 12 8.60 30.34 9.59
CA ARG A 12 9.11 29.32 8.66
C ARG A 12 8.01 28.47 8.04
N TYR A 13 6.95 28.15 8.78
CA TYR A 13 5.78 27.41 8.26
C TYR A 13 4.91 28.25 7.32
N THR A 14 4.81 29.54 7.56
CA THR A 14 4.00 30.46 6.74
C THR A 14 4.76 31.01 5.53
N HIS A 15 6.09 31.00 5.56
CA HIS A 15 6.97 31.49 4.49
C HIS A 15 8.02 30.42 4.11
N PRO A 16 7.59 29.26 3.57
CA PRO A 16 8.53 28.20 3.26
C PRO A 16 9.49 28.61 2.16
N VAL A 17 10.78 28.40 2.38
CA VAL A 17 11.83 28.57 1.38
C VAL A 17 12.15 27.21 0.77
N GLY A 18 11.96 27.07 -0.54
CA GLY A 18 12.20 25.84 -1.29
C GLY A 18 13.00 26.09 -2.55
N SER A 19 13.61 25.03 -3.10
CA SER A 19 14.31 25.04 -4.38
C SER A 19 13.45 24.52 -5.55
N GLY A 20 12.16 24.23 -5.31
CA GLY A 20 11.24 23.69 -6.30
C GLY A 20 10.83 24.70 -7.37
N ALA A 21 10.15 24.19 -8.41
CA ALA A 21 9.67 24.98 -9.54
C ALA A 21 8.54 25.96 -9.19
N TRP A 22 7.89 25.75 -8.04
CA TRP A 22 6.80 26.62 -7.56
C TRP A 22 7.08 27.13 -6.16
N VAL A 23 6.54 28.32 -5.87
CA VAL A 23 6.57 28.95 -4.55
C VAL A 23 5.12 29.10 -4.04
N LEU A 24 4.98 29.04 -2.72
CA LEU A 24 3.70 29.25 -2.06
C LEU A 24 3.25 30.71 -2.21
N ASP A 25 2.05 30.91 -2.75
CA ASP A 25 1.38 32.21 -2.70
C ASP A 25 0.64 32.34 -1.38
N THR A 26 1.24 33.01 -0.42
CA THR A 26 0.68 33.14 0.93
C THR A 26 -0.55 34.05 0.98
N ALA A 27 -0.73 34.93 0.00
CA ALA A 27 -1.89 35.83 -0.07
C ALA A 27 -3.16 35.11 -0.54
N GLU A 28 -3.02 34.14 -1.45
CA GLU A 28 -4.15 33.37 -1.97
C GLU A 28 -4.33 32.01 -1.27
N SER A 29 -3.39 31.58 -0.43
CA SER A 29 -3.44 30.32 0.30
C SER A 29 -4.14 30.46 1.65
N GLY A 30 -4.86 29.41 2.07
CA GLY A 30 -5.58 29.36 3.35
C GLY A 30 -5.96 27.93 3.73
N SER A 31 -6.91 27.79 4.65
CA SER A 31 -7.31 26.49 5.19
C SER A 31 -8.02 25.57 4.19
N GLN A 32 -8.59 26.11 3.12
CA GLN A 32 -9.37 25.35 2.13
C GLN A 32 -8.67 25.24 0.77
N GLN A 33 -7.63 26.02 0.52
CA GLN A 33 -6.86 25.95 -0.70
C GLN A 33 -5.39 26.28 -0.46
N ILE A 34 -4.52 25.71 -1.29
CA ILE A 34 -3.10 26.05 -1.41
C ILE A 34 -2.84 26.49 -2.82
N VAL A 35 -2.25 27.67 -2.99
CA VAL A 35 -1.90 28.23 -4.29
C VAL A 35 -0.39 28.30 -4.44
N LEU A 36 0.09 27.71 -5.53
CA LEU A 36 1.50 27.70 -5.90
C LEU A 36 1.68 28.48 -7.20
N ARG A 37 2.66 29.40 -7.23
CA ARG A 37 3.07 30.15 -8.41
C ARG A 37 4.36 29.63 -8.98
N ARG A 38 4.45 29.51 -10.30
CA ARG A 38 5.67 29.09 -10.97
C ARG A 38 6.78 30.12 -10.73
N ARG A 39 7.94 29.60 -10.37
CA ARG A 39 9.14 30.39 -10.13
C ARG A 39 9.75 30.81 -11.46
N PRO A 40 9.96 32.12 -11.72
CA PRO A 40 10.52 32.56 -13.00
C PRO A 40 12.01 32.22 -13.15
N ASP A 41 12.73 32.09 -12.03
CA ASP A 41 14.18 31.80 -11.93
C ASP A 41 14.46 30.32 -11.64
N TYR A 42 13.53 29.42 -11.96
CA TYR A 42 13.77 28.00 -11.77
C TYR A 42 14.91 27.51 -12.66
N HIS A 43 15.88 26.84 -12.06
CA HIS A 43 17.17 26.49 -12.70
C HIS A 43 17.08 25.42 -13.79
N LEU A 44 15.98 24.65 -13.88
CA LEU A 44 15.79 23.65 -14.94
C LEU A 44 14.90 24.21 -16.04
N THR A 45 15.36 24.01 -17.29
CA THR A 45 14.65 24.40 -18.52
C THR A 45 14.54 23.22 -19.47
N LYS A 46 13.71 23.34 -20.49
CA LYS A 46 13.69 22.40 -21.62
C LYS A 46 14.96 22.62 -22.49
N PRO A 47 15.28 21.65 -23.38
CA PRO A 47 16.45 21.79 -24.28
C PRO A 47 16.43 23.03 -25.16
N ASP A 48 15.25 23.58 -25.46
CA ASP A 48 15.05 24.81 -26.23
C ASP A 48 15.16 26.11 -25.41
N GLY A 49 15.47 25.99 -24.10
CA GLY A 49 15.56 27.11 -23.16
C GLY A 49 14.22 27.59 -22.61
N SER A 50 13.11 27.03 -23.04
CA SER A 50 11.78 27.36 -22.48
C SER A 50 11.61 26.80 -21.05
N PRO A 51 10.68 27.36 -20.25
CA PRO A 51 10.39 26.83 -18.91
C PRO A 51 10.07 25.34 -18.93
N LEU A 52 10.65 24.58 -17.98
CA LEU A 52 10.41 23.14 -17.87
C LEU A 52 8.92 22.82 -17.73
N TYR A 53 8.18 23.65 -16.99
CA TYR A 53 6.75 23.53 -16.76
C TYR A 53 5.99 24.68 -17.41
N ALA A 54 4.95 24.36 -18.20
CA ALA A 54 4.15 25.35 -18.90
C ALA A 54 3.06 26.00 -18.01
N VAL A 55 2.72 25.34 -16.89
CA VAL A 55 1.68 25.80 -15.96
C VAL A 55 2.23 26.90 -15.06
N ASP A 56 1.55 28.05 -14.98
CA ASP A 56 1.95 29.17 -14.14
C ASP A 56 1.44 29.08 -12.70
N THR A 57 0.27 28.47 -12.52
CA THR A 57 -0.40 28.39 -11.22
C THR A 57 -0.98 27.00 -11.00
N ILE A 58 -0.74 26.45 -9.82
CA ILE A 58 -1.38 25.22 -9.34
C ILE A 58 -2.20 25.60 -8.11
N LYS A 59 -3.50 25.24 -8.12
CA LYS A 59 -4.40 25.41 -6.97
C LYS A 59 -4.83 24.05 -6.46
N PHE A 60 -4.43 23.71 -5.24
CA PHE A 60 -4.99 22.58 -4.53
C PHE A 60 -6.22 23.04 -3.76
N ILE A 61 -7.35 22.44 -4.00
CA ILE A 61 -8.61 22.71 -3.31
C ILE A 61 -8.92 21.51 -2.42
N LEU A 62 -9.08 21.72 -1.13
CA LEU A 62 -9.35 20.67 -0.16
C LEU A 62 -10.84 20.34 -0.14
N TYR A 63 -11.17 19.11 -0.48
CA TYR A 63 -12.49 18.51 -0.29
C TYR A 63 -12.41 17.48 0.82
N GLN A 64 -13.33 17.50 1.77
CA GLN A 64 -13.35 16.56 2.87
C GLN A 64 -13.87 15.18 2.45
N GLU A 65 -14.75 15.15 1.45
CA GLU A 65 -15.39 13.95 0.94
C GLU A 65 -14.98 13.70 -0.52
N SER A 66 -14.52 12.49 -0.83
CA SER A 66 -14.05 12.13 -2.17
C SER A 66 -15.14 12.28 -3.25
N ASN A 67 -16.39 11.95 -2.93
CA ASN A 67 -17.52 12.13 -3.85
C ASN A 67 -17.74 13.59 -4.23
N VAL A 68 -17.54 14.54 -3.31
CA VAL A 68 -17.65 15.98 -3.58
C VAL A 68 -16.55 16.43 -4.54
N ALA A 69 -15.32 15.95 -4.36
CA ALA A 69 -14.21 16.23 -5.28
C ALA A 69 -14.48 15.66 -6.68
N ILE A 70 -15.04 14.44 -6.77
CA ILE A 70 -15.43 13.81 -8.03
C ILE A 70 -16.50 14.66 -8.76
N TYR A 71 -17.55 15.09 -8.07
CA TYR A 71 -18.55 15.97 -8.67
C TYR A 71 -17.99 17.34 -9.08
N ALA A 72 -17.05 17.89 -8.32
CA ALA A 72 -16.35 19.12 -8.70
C ALA A 72 -15.56 18.96 -10.00
N LEU A 73 -14.90 17.81 -10.21
CA LEU A 73 -14.25 17.47 -11.48
C LEU A 73 -15.27 17.40 -12.62
N LEU A 74 -16.36 16.64 -12.45
CA LEU A 74 -17.41 16.47 -13.47
C LEU A 74 -18.05 17.81 -13.86
N LYS A 75 -18.20 18.74 -12.92
CA LYS A 75 -18.73 20.09 -13.16
C LYS A 75 -17.69 21.09 -13.68
N GLY A 76 -16.42 20.68 -13.79
CA GLY A 76 -15.34 21.55 -14.28
C GLY A 76 -14.89 22.61 -13.26
N HIS A 77 -15.16 22.41 -11.97
CA HIS A 77 -14.64 23.29 -10.91
C HIS A 77 -13.17 23.02 -10.63
N ILE A 78 -12.69 21.80 -10.89
CA ILE A 78 -11.28 21.39 -10.85
C ILE A 78 -10.92 20.66 -12.13
N ASP A 79 -9.62 20.58 -12.43
CA ASP A 79 -9.09 19.98 -13.65
C ASP A 79 -8.62 18.55 -13.46
N VAL A 80 -8.11 18.22 -12.28
CA VAL A 80 -7.46 16.93 -11.97
C VAL A 80 -7.81 16.51 -10.55
N LEU A 81 -7.97 15.20 -10.33
CA LEU A 81 -7.91 14.60 -9.00
C LEU A 81 -6.46 14.17 -8.74
N ASP A 82 -5.87 14.65 -7.65
CA ASP A 82 -4.48 14.32 -7.26
C ASP A 82 -4.38 12.99 -6.51
N THR A 83 -5.52 12.37 -6.19
CA THR A 83 -5.61 11.07 -5.54
C THR A 83 -6.20 10.02 -6.47
N SER A 84 -5.82 8.75 -6.25
CA SER A 84 -6.49 7.64 -6.92
C SER A 84 -7.94 7.53 -6.47
N VAL A 85 -8.83 7.28 -7.43
CA VAL A 85 -10.26 7.10 -7.15
C VAL A 85 -10.65 5.62 -7.10
N SER A 86 -11.77 5.30 -6.44
CA SER A 86 -12.28 3.94 -6.41
C SER A 86 -12.79 3.51 -7.80
N SER A 87 -12.62 2.22 -8.12
CA SER A 87 -13.14 1.57 -9.33
C SER A 87 -14.63 1.76 -9.56
N ASN A 88 -15.41 1.91 -8.50
CA ASN A 88 -16.87 2.14 -8.56
C ASN A 88 -17.27 3.35 -9.43
N TYR A 89 -16.36 4.32 -9.59
CA TYR A 89 -16.61 5.52 -10.38
C TYR A 89 -16.26 5.37 -11.86
N LEU A 90 -15.60 4.29 -12.29
CA LEU A 90 -15.18 4.11 -13.69
C LEU A 90 -16.36 4.16 -14.67
N LEU A 91 -17.49 3.53 -14.32
CA LEU A 91 -18.70 3.57 -15.15
C LEU A 91 -19.32 4.97 -15.23
N LEU A 92 -19.16 5.79 -14.18
CA LEU A 92 -19.61 7.18 -14.19
C LEU A 92 -18.74 8.01 -15.13
N PHE A 93 -17.43 7.89 -15.01
CA PHE A 93 -16.47 8.63 -15.84
C PHE A 93 -16.52 8.24 -17.31
N ALA A 94 -16.78 6.97 -17.62
CA ALA A 94 -16.88 6.49 -19.00
C ALA A 94 -18.02 7.13 -19.81
N LYS A 95 -18.98 7.78 -19.15
CA LYS A 95 -20.08 8.52 -19.81
C LYS A 95 -19.68 9.95 -20.19
N GLU A 96 -18.58 10.45 -19.69
CA GLU A 96 -18.10 11.81 -19.91
C GLU A 96 -17.12 11.85 -21.08
N LYS A 97 -17.28 12.80 -21.98
CA LYS A 97 -16.45 12.91 -23.21
C LYS A 97 -15.14 13.65 -22.98
N ASP A 98 -15.13 14.57 -22.02
CA ASP A 98 -14.02 15.49 -21.79
C ASP A 98 -13.15 15.03 -20.59
N LEU A 99 -13.00 13.72 -20.41
CA LEU A 99 -12.15 13.15 -19.36
C LEU A 99 -11.04 12.27 -19.94
N PHE A 100 -9.85 12.43 -19.39
CA PHE A 100 -8.77 11.45 -19.44
C PHE A 100 -8.94 10.51 -18.26
N ILE A 101 -8.99 9.22 -18.50
CA ILE A 101 -9.11 8.18 -17.48
C ILE A 101 -7.95 7.22 -17.66
N SER A 102 -7.23 6.96 -16.59
CA SER A 102 -6.17 5.95 -16.54
C SER A 102 -6.45 4.97 -15.42
N ASN A 103 -6.32 3.68 -15.71
CA ASN A 103 -6.30 2.59 -14.74
C ASN A 103 -4.98 1.85 -14.94
N ALA A 104 -3.95 2.25 -14.21
CA ALA A 104 -2.58 1.79 -14.40
C ALA A 104 -2.07 1.03 -13.16
N PRO A 105 -1.11 0.10 -13.34
CA PRO A 105 -0.49 -0.58 -12.22
C PRO A 105 0.04 0.38 -11.17
N GLY A 106 -0.24 0.07 -9.91
CA GLY A 106 0.22 0.85 -8.78
C GLY A 106 1.46 0.25 -8.11
N THR A 107 1.90 0.89 -7.05
CA THR A 107 3.05 0.43 -6.25
C THR A 107 2.67 0.02 -4.84
N PHE A 108 1.43 0.28 -4.46
CA PHE A 108 0.91 -0.02 -3.12
C PHE A 108 0.42 -1.46 -3.05
N THR A 109 1.09 -2.28 -2.24
CA THR A 109 0.70 -3.66 -1.97
C THR A 109 0.04 -3.76 -0.61
N GLN A 110 -1.20 -4.23 -0.57
CA GLN A 110 -1.90 -4.57 0.67
C GLN A 110 -1.43 -5.92 1.17
N THR A 111 -1.12 -6.03 2.46
CA THR A 111 -0.67 -7.26 3.10
C THR A 111 -1.51 -7.58 4.34
N LEU A 112 -1.64 -8.88 4.63
CA LEU A 112 -2.09 -9.38 5.92
C LEU A 112 -0.86 -9.68 6.78
N VAL A 113 -0.75 -9.03 7.92
CA VAL A 113 0.38 -9.18 8.87
C VAL A 113 -0.04 -10.02 10.04
N PHE A 114 0.74 -11.04 10.33
CA PHE A 114 0.56 -11.91 11.50
C PHE A 114 1.38 -11.39 12.68
N ASN A 115 0.77 -11.38 13.86
CA ASN A 115 1.49 -11.02 15.07
C ASN A 115 2.11 -12.27 15.70
N LEU A 116 3.43 -12.39 15.58
CA LEU A 116 4.21 -13.52 16.08
C LEU A 116 4.64 -13.36 17.54
N ASN A 117 4.33 -12.20 18.17
CA ASN A 117 4.74 -11.94 19.54
C ASN A 117 4.02 -12.90 20.50
N PRO A 118 4.75 -13.77 21.20
CA PRO A 118 4.13 -14.76 22.08
C PRO A 118 3.37 -14.07 23.22
N VAL A 119 2.22 -14.61 23.55
CA VAL A 119 1.50 -14.28 24.77
C VAL A 119 1.62 -15.45 25.75
N SER A 120 1.41 -15.20 27.03
CA SER A 120 1.38 -16.29 28.00
C SER A 120 0.43 -17.39 27.53
N SER A 121 0.95 -18.60 27.36
CA SER A 121 0.20 -19.77 26.86
C SER A 121 -1.05 -20.08 27.70
N GLU A 122 -1.02 -19.76 28.99
CA GLU A 122 -2.13 -19.94 29.91
C GLU A 122 -3.29 -18.95 29.63
N ARG A 123 -2.95 -17.77 29.06
CA ARG A 123 -3.96 -16.71 28.80
C ARG A 123 -4.62 -16.80 27.44
N ASN A 124 -3.90 -17.21 26.40
CA ASN A 124 -4.45 -17.31 25.05
C ASN A 124 -3.65 -18.30 24.18
N PRO A 125 -3.90 -19.61 24.31
CA PRO A 125 -3.19 -20.63 23.54
C PRO A 125 -3.50 -20.52 22.03
N VAL A 126 -4.70 -20.07 21.64
CA VAL A 126 -5.10 -19.89 20.23
C VAL A 126 -4.19 -18.89 19.55
N ARG A 127 -3.86 -17.78 20.23
CA ARG A 127 -3.01 -16.73 19.67
C ARG A 127 -1.59 -17.24 19.34
N ASN A 128 -1.08 -18.18 20.11
CA ASN A 128 0.25 -18.73 19.91
C ASN A 128 0.38 -19.57 18.63
N LEU A 129 -0.74 -20.02 18.04
CA LEU A 129 -0.74 -20.66 16.71
C LEU A 129 -0.14 -19.75 15.63
N LEU A 130 -0.27 -18.42 15.76
CA LEU A 130 0.30 -17.46 14.80
C LEU A 130 1.83 -17.46 14.77
N ALA A 131 2.50 -17.97 15.81
CA ALA A 131 3.96 -18.15 15.84
C ALA A 131 4.41 -19.39 15.03
N ASP A 132 3.51 -20.34 14.76
CA ASP A 132 3.79 -21.52 13.95
C ASP A 132 3.77 -21.17 12.45
N ALA A 133 4.89 -21.43 11.76
CA ALA A 133 5.02 -21.12 10.33
C ALA A 133 4.11 -21.98 9.45
N GLU A 134 3.88 -23.26 9.79
CA GLU A 134 2.97 -24.13 9.04
C GLU A 134 1.52 -23.67 9.19
N PHE A 135 1.13 -23.19 10.38
CA PHE A 135 -0.18 -22.60 10.59
C PHE A 135 -0.38 -21.34 9.72
N ARG A 136 0.61 -20.44 9.68
CA ARG A 136 0.57 -19.24 8.82
C ARG A 136 0.56 -19.62 7.34
N GLN A 137 1.33 -20.64 6.95
CA GLN A 137 1.29 -21.18 5.59
C GLN A 137 -0.12 -21.61 5.19
N ALA A 138 -0.79 -22.37 6.04
CA ALA A 138 -2.15 -22.82 5.77
C ALA A 138 -3.12 -21.63 5.60
N MET A 139 -3.00 -20.59 6.42
CA MET A 139 -3.78 -19.38 6.27
C MET A 139 -3.46 -18.65 4.95
N ALA A 140 -2.18 -18.54 4.59
CA ALA A 140 -1.77 -17.90 3.33
C ALA A 140 -2.31 -18.65 2.10
N LEU A 141 -2.25 -19.99 2.10
CA LEU A 141 -2.77 -20.84 1.03
C LEU A 141 -4.29 -20.68 0.83
N ALA A 142 -5.04 -20.35 1.87
CA ALA A 142 -6.48 -20.18 1.80
C ALA A 142 -6.93 -18.88 1.11
N ILE A 143 -6.02 -17.93 0.89
CA ILE A 143 -6.36 -16.63 0.30
C ILE A 143 -6.35 -16.70 -1.23
N ASN A 144 -7.50 -16.45 -1.85
CA ASN A 144 -7.65 -16.33 -3.30
C ASN A 144 -7.50 -14.86 -3.73
N GLN A 145 -6.29 -14.48 -4.14
CA GLN A 145 -6.00 -13.11 -4.57
C GLN A 145 -6.82 -12.70 -5.81
N GLU A 146 -7.03 -13.61 -6.76
CA GLU A 146 -7.77 -13.32 -8.00
C GLU A 146 -9.24 -13.03 -7.69
N GLU A 147 -9.84 -13.84 -6.83
CA GLU A 147 -11.21 -13.64 -6.38
C GLU A 147 -11.36 -12.34 -5.56
N LEU A 148 -10.36 -12.01 -4.72
CA LEU A 148 -10.29 -10.76 -3.98
C LEU A 148 -10.26 -9.55 -4.93
N ILE A 149 -9.36 -9.57 -5.91
CA ILE A 149 -9.21 -8.50 -6.89
C ILE A 149 -10.51 -8.32 -7.70
N LYS A 150 -11.10 -9.43 -8.14
CA LYS A 150 -12.34 -9.41 -8.93
C LYS A 150 -13.52 -8.88 -8.14
N ASN A 151 -13.72 -9.35 -6.90
CA ASN A 151 -14.98 -9.15 -6.17
C ASN A 151 -14.94 -7.96 -5.20
N VAL A 152 -13.74 -7.52 -4.78
CA VAL A 152 -13.58 -6.40 -3.83
C VAL A 152 -13.01 -5.15 -4.52
N LEU A 153 -12.16 -5.34 -5.53
CA LEU A 153 -11.52 -4.24 -6.24
C LEU A 153 -12.08 -4.02 -7.66
N ASP A 154 -13.14 -4.72 -8.05
CA ASP A 154 -13.74 -4.66 -9.40
C ASP A 154 -12.68 -4.81 -10.53
N GLY A 155 -11.65 -5.61 -10.29
CA GLY A 155 -10.54 -5.80 -11.20
C GLY A 155 -9.47 -4.69 -11.20
N ALA A 156 -9.57 -3.69 -10.32
CA ALA A 156 -8.61 -2.59 -10.24
C ALA A 156 -7.39 -2.96 -9.36
N GLY A 157 -6.73 -4.05 -9.67
CA GLY A 157 -5.55 -4.52 -8.97
C GLY A 157 -4.87 -5.67 -9.70
N GLU A 158 -3.71 -6.04 -9.20
CA GLU A 158 -2.89 -7.15 -9.68
C GLU A 158 -2.55 -8.11 -8.54
N ARG A 159 -2.26 -9.36 -8.88
CA ARG A 159 -1.70 -10.32 -7.91
C ARG A 159 -0.38 -9.78 -7.36
N ALA A 160 -0.25 -9.78 -6.06
CA ALA A 160 0.97 -9.36 -5.40
C ALA A 160 1.90 -10.57 -5.18
N SER A 161 3.20 -10.37 -5.44
CA SER A 161 4.22 -11.40 -5.23
C SER A 161 4.42 -11.71 -3.75
N ALA A 162 4.60 -13.00 -3.43
CA ALA A 162 4.90 -13.46 -2.09
C ALA A 162 6.24 -12.88 -1.55
N GLY A 163 7.18 -12.55 -2.45
CA GLY A 163 8.42 -11.85 -2.13
C GLY A 163 8.30 -10.34 -1.99
N LEU A 164 7.09 -9.78 -2.15
CA LEU A 164 6.75 -8.36 -2.04
C LEU A 164 7.45 -7.42 -3.06
N MET A 165 8.21 -7.98 -4.01
CA MET A 165 8.70 -7.23 -5.16
C MET A 165 7.79 -7.48 -6.35
N ARG A 166 7.44 -6.40 -7.07
CA ARG A 166 6.50 -6.49 -8.20
C ARG A 166 7.12 -7.18 -9.41
N PRO A 167 6.38 -8.04 -10.13
CA PRO A 167 6.86 -8.66 -11.37
C PRO A 167 7.30 -7.68 -12.46
N SER A 168 6.73 -6.45 -12.47
CA SER A 168 7.15 -5.38 -13.40
C SER A 168 8.61 -4.94 -13.22
N LEU A 169 9.20 -5.19 -12.06
CA LEU A 169 10.61 -4.94 -11.77
C LEU A 169 11.47 -6.14 -12.15
N THR A 170 11.46 -6.54 -13.42
CA THR A 170 12.00 -7.80 -13.96
C THR A 170 13.44 -8.12 -13.54
N ASP A 171 14.31 -7.11 -13.46
CA ASP A 171 15.71 -7.29 -13.08
C ASP A 171 15.89 -7.63 -11.59
N PHE A 172 14.89 -7.34 -10.77
CA PHE A 172 14.94 -7.44 -9.31
C PHE A 172 13.94 -8.42 -8.74
N TYR A 173 12.93 -8.78 -9.50
CA TYR A 173 11.93 -9.75 -9.12
C TYR A 173 12.48 -11.18 -9.15
N ASN A 174 12.08 -11.98 -8.17
CA ASN A 174 12.41 -13.40 -8.12
C ASN A 174 11.13 -14.24 -8.09
N PRO A 175 10.78 -14.93 -9.21
CA PRO A 175 9.56 -15.75 -9.30
C PRO A 175 9.57 -16.97 -8.38
N GLU A 176 10.74 -17.39 -7.87
CA GLU A 176 10.82 -18.52 -6.91
C GLU A 176 10.02 -18.24 -5.62
N ALA A 177 9.89 -16.97 -5.23
CA ALA A 177 9.07 -16.61 -4.09
C ALA A 177 7.58 -16.97 -4.28
N ASP A 178 7.08 -16.87 -5.49
CA ASP A 178 5.66 -17.11 -5.80
C ASP A 178 5.32 -18.59 -5.97
N LYS A 179 6.31 -19.45 -6.23
CA LYS A 179 6.12 -20.91 -6.28
C LYS A 179 5.71 -21.53 -4.94
N LEU A 180 5.88 -20.81 -3.83
CA LEU A 180 5.42 -21.23 -2.51
C LEU A 180 3.88 -21.26 -2.39
N LEU A 181 3.19 -20.55 -3.27
CA LEU A 181 1.73 -20.54 -3.40
C LEU A 181 1.34 -21.14 -4.76
N PRO A 182 1.01 -22.43 -4.86
CA PRO A 182 0.58 -23.06 -6.11
C PRO A 182 -0.50 -22.23 -6.83
N GLU A 183 -0.54 -22.26 -8.16
CA GLU A 183 -1.51 -21.49 -8.95
C GLU A 183 -2.93 -22.01 -8.76
N ASP A 184 -3.10 -23.33 -8.72
CA ASP A 184 -4.42 -23.96 -8.51
C ASP A 184 -4.91 -23.69 -7.09
N TYR A 185 -5.99 -22.92 -7.00
CA TYR A 185 -6.59 -22.56 -5.72
C TYR A 185 -7.18 -23.73 -4.96
N GLU A 186 -7.81 -24.69 -5.64
CA GLU A 186 -8.38 -25.89 -4.98
C GLU A 186 -7.27 -26.77 -4.40
N ALA A 187 -6.15 -26.93 -5.13
CA ALA A 187 -4.96 -27.60 -4.60
C ALA A 187 -4.38 -26.87 -3.38
N ARG A 188 -4.33 -25.52 -3.39
CA ARG A 188 -3.92 -24.72 -2.23
C ARG A 188 -4.83 -24.95 -1.03
N LEU A 189 -6.14 -24.94 -1.25
CA LEU A 189 -7.13 -25.13 -0.19
C LEU A 189 -7.06 -26.54 0.42
N ALA A 190 -6.86 -27.56 -0.42
CA ALA A 190 -6.65 -28.93 0.02
C ALA A 190 -5.37 -29.06 0.87
N LEU A 191 -4.27 -28.45 0.44
CA LEU A 191 -3.00 -28.41 1.17
C LEU A 191 -3.16 -27.68 2.51
N ALA A 192 -3.83 -26.53 2.53
CA ALA A 192 -4.12 -25.78 3.76
C ALA A 192 -4.88 -26.62 4.78
N ASN A 193 -5.93 -27.31 4.33
CA ASN A 193 -6.68 -28.20 5.20
C ASN A 193 -5.83 -29.37 5.70
N SER A 194 -5.02 -29.99 4.84
CA SER A 194 -4.11 -31.09 5.22
C SER A 194 -3.10 -30.66 6.30
N ILE A 195 -2.53 -29.45 6.19
CA ILE A 195 -1.63 -28.88 7.21
C ILE A 195 -2.41 -28.71 8.53
N LEU A 196 -3.58 -28.09 8.49
CA LEU A 196 -4.37 -27.82 9.69
C LEU A 196 -4.95 -29.11 10.32
N ASP A 197 -5.21 -30.15 9.54
CA ASP A 197 -5.65 -31.45 10.06
C ASP A 197 -4.57 -32.14 10.89
N ARG A 198 -3.28 -31.80 10.69
CA ARG A 198 -2.17 -32.25 11.53
C ARG A 198 -2.00 -31.40 12.80
N ILE A 199 -2.21 -30.09 12.70
CA ILE A 199 -1.94 -29.15 13.81
C ILE A 199 -3.16 -29.03 14.74
N VAL A 200 -4.37 -28.91 14.20
CA VAL A 200 -5.63 -28.64 14.89
C VAL A 200 -6.78 -29.44 14.24
N PRO A 201 -6.81 -30.77 14.41
CA PRO A 201 -7.75 -31.66 13.70
C PRO A 201 -9.20 -31.50 14.13
N GLU A 202 -9.44 -31.10 15.38
CA GLU A 202 -10.80 -31.04 15.94
C GLU A 202 -11.60 -29.91 15.29
N LYS A 203 -12.91 -30.20 15.03
CA LYS A 203 -13.86 -29.22 14.47
C LYS A 203 -15.19 -29.28 15.24
N ASP A 204 -15.83 -28.11 15.38
CA ASP A 204 -17.20 -28.04 15.89
C ASP A 204 -18.24 -28.44 14.81
N ALA A 205 -19.51 -28.52 15.19
CA ALA A 205 -20.62 -28.86 14.29
C ALA A 205 -20.79 -27.87 13.11
N SER A 206 -20.23 -26.67 13.21
CA SER A 206 -20.26 -25.64 12.14
C SER A 206 -19.02 -25.69 11.24
N GLY A 207 -18.10 -26.65 11.49
CA GLY A 207 -16.87 -26.85 10.73
C GLY A 207 -15.70 -25.96 11.14
N TYR A 208 -15.83 -25.17 12.21
CA TYR A 208 -14.71 -24.39 12.75
C TYR A 208 -13.77 -25.25 13.60
N ARG A 209 -12.48 -25.04 13.45
CA ARG A 209 -11.44 -25.77 14.17
C ARG A 209 -11.37 -25.36 15.63
N LEU A 210 -11.05 -26.33 16.46
CA LEU A 210 -10.92 -26.18 17.90
C LEU A 210 -9.48 -26.40 18.36
N LEU A 211 -9.05 -25.64 19.33
CA LEU A 211 -7.84 -25.90 20.11
C LEU A 211 -8.25 -26.06 21.58
N ASN A 212 -8.04 -27.24 22.17
CA ASN A 212 -8.45 -27.57 23.53
C ASN A 212 -9.95 -27.29 23.76
N GLY A 213 -10.80 -27.64 22.80
CA GLY A 213 -12.25 -27.42 22.85
C GLY A 213 -12.69 -25.97 22.60
N GLN A 214 -11.78 -25.03 22.43
CA GLN A 214 -12.07 -23.63 22.13
C GLN A 214 -11.97 -23.37 20.63
N ARG A 215 -12.97 -22.68 20.05
CA ARG A 215 -12.92 -22.25 18.64
C ARG A 215 -11.72 -21.34 18.38
N ILE A 216 -11.00 -21.64 17.30
CA ILE A 216 -9.90 -20.80 16.84
C ILE A 216 -10.48 -19.55 16.20
N THR A 217 -10.37 -18.42 16.90
CA THR A 217 -10.89 -17.12 16.45
C THR A 217 -9.79 -16.07 16.56
N PHE A 218 -9.56 -15.34 15.48
CA PHE A 218 -8.64 -14.19 15.43
C PHE A 218 -9.36 -12.91 15.08
N LYS A 219 -8.81 -11.78 15.49
CA LYS A 219 -9.26 -10.45 15.09
C LYS A 219 -8.33 -9.86 14.05
N ILE A 220 -8.90 -9.41 12.92
CA ILE A 220 -8.18 -8.57 11.95
C ILE A 220 -8.44 -7.12 12.27
N LEU A 221 -7.39 -6.40 12.64
CA LEU A 221 -7.41 -4.97 12.85
C LEU A 221 -7.37 -4.26 11.49
N GLY A 222 -8.41 -3.51 11.15
CA GLY A 222 -8.54 -2.79 9.87
C GLY A 222 -9.15 -1.40 10.03
N SER A 223 -8.85 -0.50 9.11
CA SER A 223 -9.54 0.79 8.96
C SER A 223 -10.95 0.60 8.38
N PRO A 224 -11.86 1.57 8.50
CA PRO A 224 -13.21 1.46 7.91
C PRO A 224 -13.20 1.17 6.41
N GLY A 225 -12.25 1.75 5.65
CA GLY A 225 -12.12 1.49 4.21
C GLY A 225 -11.59 0.09 3.84
N GLU A 226 -11.16 -0.71 4.82
CA GLU A 226 -10.66 -2.07 4.62
C GLU A 226 -11.68 -3.15 5.00
N GLN A 227 -12.91 -2.76 5.40
CA GLN A 227 -13.92 -3.69 5.88
C GLN A 227 -14.30 -4.75 4.84
N ASP A 228 -14.39 -4.38 3.56
CA ASP A 228 -14.75 -5.31 2.49
C ASP A 228 -13.65 -6.36 2.28
N VAL A 229 -12.38 -5.95 2.39
CA VAL A 229 -11.24 -6.87 2.34
C VAL A 229 -11.30 -7.85 3.51
N VAL A 230 -11.60 -7.38 4.74
CA VAL A 230 -11.74 -8.26 5.90
C VAL A 230 -12.91 -9.20 5.73
N SER A 231 -14.06 -8.72 5.23
CA SER A 231 -15.25 -9.57 4.97
C SER A 231 -14.93 -10.68 3.95
N PHE A 232 -14.16 -10.36 2.93
CA PHE A 232 -13.66 -11.37 2.00
C PHE A 232 -12.76 -12.40 2.71
N LEU A 233 -11.80 -11.97 3.51
CA LEU A 233 -10.90 -12.86 4.26
C LEU A 233 -11.66 -13.76 5.26
N GLN A 234 -12.74 -13.29 5.87
CA GLN A 234 -13.62 -14.11 6.72
C GLN A 234 -14.19 -15.31 5.95
N ILE A 235 -14.64 -15.08 4.71
CA ILE A 235 -15.16 -16.14 3.84
C ILE A 235 -14.03 -17.13 3.47
N GLN A 236 -12.85 -16.66 3.13
CA GLN A 236 -11.73 -17.51 2.76
C GLN A 236 -11.27 -18.38 3.95
N PHE A 237 -11.10 -17.81 5.13
CA PHE A 237 -10.64 -18.53 6.31
C PHE A 237 -11.67 -19.51 6.86
N LYS A 238 -12.96 -19.23 6.66
CA LYS A 238 -14.02 -20.22 6.97
C LYS A 238 -13.86 -21.52 6.18
N LYS A 239 -13.36 -21.47 4.93
CA LYS A 239 -13.12 -22.67 4.08
C LYS A 239 -12.10 -23.63 4.72
N ILE A 240 -11.24 -23.12 5.60
CA ILE A 240 -10.25 -23.92 6.35
C ILE A 240 -10.59 -24.08 7.83
N GLY A 241 -11.79 -23.65 8.23
CA GLY A 241 -12.30 -23.79 9.61
C GLY A 241 -11.73 -22.78 10.60
N ILE A 242 -11.17 -21.67 10.17
CA ILE A 242 -10.69 -20.60 11.04
C ILE A 242 -11.72 -19.47 11.08
N ASP A 243 -12.11 -19.07 12.30
CA ASP A 243 -12.98 -17.91 12.51
C ASP A 243 -12.15 -16.62 12.54
N VAL A 244 -12.63 -15.59 11.85
CA VAL A 244 -11.96 -14.29 11.82
C VAL A 244 -13.00 -13.18 11.98
N GLN A 245 -12.70 -12.22 12.84
CA GLN A 245 -13.58 -11.10 13.17
C GLN A 245 -12.93 -9.77 12.81
N TYR A 246 -13.72 -8.86 12.28
CA TYR A 246 -13.26 -7.48 12.06
C TYR A 246 -13.12 -6.74 13.39
N ALA A 247 -12.02 -6.07 13.58
CA ALA A 247 -11.80 -5.13 14.67
C ALA A 247 -11.43 -3.76 14.09
N ALA A 248 -12.26 -2.75 14.32
CA ALA A 248 -12.00 -1.40 13.84
C ALA A 248 -10.74 -0.81 14.50
N LYS A 249 -9.85 -0.24 13.69
CA LYS A 249 -8.81 0.67 14.18
C LYS A 249 -9.52 1.88 14.80
N GLY A 250 -9.35 2.08 16.10
CA GLY A 250 -9.97 3.21 16.81
C GLY A 250 -9.37 4.55 16.40
N ALA A 251 -9.87 5.65 17.00
CA ALA A 251 -9.39 7.01 16.77
C ALA A 251 -7.92 7.26 17.15
N GLN A 252 -7.27 6.32 17.83
CA GLN A 252 -5.85 6.41 18.14
C GLN A 252 -4.98 6.18 16.89
N PRO A 253 -3.81 6.82 16.82
CA PRO A 253 -2.88 6.58 15.71
C PRO A 253 -2.63 5.08 15.52
N GLU A 254 -2.64 4.62 14.28
CA GLU A 254 -2.38 3.22 13.91
C GLU A 254 -1.11 2.69 14.57
N SER A 255 -0.07 3.51 14.64
CA SER A 255 1.18 3.23 15.33
C SER A 255 1.00 2.74 16.77
N THR A 256 0.03 3.25 17.52
CA THR A 256 -0.17 2.87 18.93
C THR A 256 -0.55 1.40 19.07
N TYR A 257 -1.42 0.88 18.20
CA TYR A 257 -1.81 -0.53 18.21
C TYR A 257 -0.67 -1.42 17.71
N LEU A 258 0.02 -0.98 16.68
CA LEU A 258 1.06 -1.73 16.01
C LEU A 258 2.35 -1.81 16.86
N TYR A 259 2.78 -0.72 17.46
CA TYR A 259 3.96 -0.70 18.34
C TYR A 259 3.75 -1.48 19.63
N THR A 260 2.53 -1.52 20.16
CA THR A 260 2.22 -2.30 21.36
C THR A 260 1.95 -3.77 21.08
N SER A 261 1.91 -4.19 19.80
CA SER A 261 1.58 -5.54 19.35
C SER A 261 0.26 -6.08 19.94
N LYS A 262 -0.72 -5.20 20.14
CA LYS A 262 -2.05 -5.54 20.68
C LYS A 262 -3.05 -5.90 19.58
N PHE A 263 -2.67 -6.78 18.68
CA PHE A 263 -3.51 -7.30 17.60
C PHE A 263 -3.18 -8.77 17.36
N ASP A 264 -4.07 -9.52 16.74
CA ASP A 264 -3.77 -10.87 16.24
C ASP A 264 -3.28 -10.78 14.79
N LEU A 265 -4.10 -10.20 13.93
CA LEU A 265 -3.84 -9.93 12.52
C LEU A 265 -4.12 -8.45 12.23
N THR A 266 -3.40 -7.87 11.27
CA THR A 266 -3.70 -6.52 10.79
C THR A 266 -3.47 -6.40 9.29
N LEU A 267 -4.22 -5.50 8.65
CA LEU A 267 -3.95 -5.08 7.28
C LEU A 267 -2.91 -3.96 7.30
N GLN A 268 -1.92 -4.08 6.42
CA GLN A 268 -0.86 -3.08 6.26
C GLN A 268 -0.51 -2.91 4.79
N GLY A 269 -0.58 -1.67 4.32
CA GLY A 269 -0.05 -1.31 3.01
C GLY A 269 1.46 -1.13 3.04
N VAL A 270 2.12 -1.59 1.98
CA VAL A 270 3.56 -1.43 1.80
C VAL A 270 3.86 -0.93 0.39
N ILE A 271 4.93 -0.16 0.25
CA ILE A 271 5.47 0.27 -1.05
C ILE A 271 6.94 -0.10 -1.06
N PHE A 272 7.29 -1.13 -1.85
CA PHE A 272 8.68 -1.49 -2.10
C PHE A 272 9.10 -1.04 -3.49
N SER A 273 10.16 -0.27 -3.55
CA SER A 273 10.80 0.21 -4.78
C SER A 273 12.31 0.14 -4.64
N LEU A 274 13.02 0.16 -5.77
CA LEU A 274 14.49 0.11 -5.74
C LEU A 274 15.12 1.27 -4.98
N SER A 275 14.47 2.42 -4.97
CA SER A 275 14.96 3.61 -4.26
C SER A 275 14.80 3.52 -2.74
N ASN A 276 14.02 2.57 -2.21
CA ASN A 276 13.74 2.49 -0.78
C ASN A 276 14.00 1.12 -0.14
N VAL A 277 14.49 0.12 -0.90
CA VAL A 277 14.73 -1.25 -0.36
C VAL A 277 15.67 -1.25 0.84
N ASP A 278 16.68 -0.37 0.85
CA ASP A 278 17.66 -0.24 1.93
C ASP A 278 17.05 0.24 3.26
N ILE A 279 15.87 0.83 3.22
CA ILE A 279 15.14 1.33 4.39
C ILE A 279 13.96 0.41 4.69
N MET A 280 13.19 0.04 3.66
CA MET A 280 11.92 -0.66 3.84
C MET A 280 12.10 -2.13 4.24
N PHE A 281 13.04 -2.87 3.64
CA PHE A 281 13.26 -4.25 4.06
C PHE A 281 13.74 -4.37 5.50
N PRO A 282 14.76 -3.61 5.96
CA PRO A 282 15.11 -3.60 7.38
C PRO A 282 13.95 -3.21 8.29
N ALA A 283 13.20 -2.16 7.93
CA ALA A 283 12.09 -1.67 8.74
C ALA A 283 10.99 -2.73 8.95
N HIS A 284 10.70 -3.52 7.92
CA HIS A 284 9.59 -4.48 7.92
C HIS A 284 9.96 -5.89 8.39
N PHE A 285 11.22 -6.32 8.22
CA PHE A 285 11.60 -7.73 8.37
C PHE A 285 12.72 -7.97 9.35
N THR A 286 13.39 -6.93 9.87
CA THR A 286 14.49 -7.14 10.83
C THR A 286 14.13 -6.70 12.24
N THR A 287 14.85 -7.28 13.21
CA THR A 287 14.75 -6.88 14.62
C THR A 287 15.38 -5.51 14.87
N LEU A 288 16.32 -5.08 14.04
CA LEU A 288 16.99 -3.78 14.13
C LEU A 288 16.09 -2.64 13.64
N GLY A 289 15.32 -2.89 12.58
CA GLY A 289 14.48 -1.88 11.95
C GLY A 289 13.17 -1.52 12.67
N ARG A 290 12.68 -2.35 13.53
CA ARG A 290 11.47 -2.30 14.41
C ARG A 290 10.29 -1.38 14.04
N SER A 291 10.50 -0.39 13.19
CA SER A 291 9.49 0.66 12.89
C SER A 291 8.24 0.12 12.19
N SER A 292 8.37 -0.96 11.42
CA SER A 292 7.25 -1.59 10.69
C SER A 292 7.22 -3.12 10.81
N ASN A 293 8.13 -3.72 11.60
CA ASN A 293 8.09 -5.12 11.98
C ASN A 293 7.12 -5.33 13.17
N TYR A 294 5.85 -4.99 12.94
CA TYR A 294 4.83 -4.93 13.99
C TYR A 294 4.52 -6.28 14.62
N GLY A 295 4.55 -7.34 13.86
CA GLY A 295 4.31 -8.70 14.32
C GLY A 295 5.51 -9.39 14.93
N ARG A 296 6.67 -8.70 15.04
CA ARG A 296 7.85 -9.18 15.73
C ARG A 296 8.51 -10.40 15.09
N LEU A 297 8.60 -10.43 13.77
CA LEU A 297 9.40 -11.45 13.08
C LEU A 297 10.85 -11.41 13.55
N VAL A 298 11.39 -12.58 13.87
CA VAL A 298 12.81 -12.80 14.22
C VAL A 298 13.33 -13.94 13.36
N ASN A 299 14.25 -13.64 12.44
CA ASN A 299 14.97 -14.61 11.62
C ASN A 299 16.38 -14.10 11.37
N ASP A 300 17.38 -14.72 12.00
CA ASP A 300 18.76 -14.26 11.95
C ASP A 300 19.37 -14.35 10.55
N LYS A 301 19.02 -15.39 9.77
CA LYS A 301 19.49 -15.51 8.38
C LYS A 301 18.94 -14.41 7.49
N LEU A 302 17.66 -14.10 7.65
CA LEU A 302 17.01 -13.01 6.94
C LEU A 302 17.60 -11.65 7.37
N ASN A 303 17.83 -11.45 8.68
CA ASN A 303 18.48 -10.26 9.20
C ASN A 303 19.86 -10.04 8.56
N GLN A 304 20.71 -11.09 8.52
CA GLN A 304 22.04 -11.02 7.91
C GLN A 304 21.99 -10.69 6.42
N ALA A 305 21.11 -11.35 5.65
CA ALA A 305 20.96 -11.09 4.21
C ALA A 305 20.50 -9.65 3.92
N ILE A 306 19.56 -9.15 4.71
CA ILE A 306 19.06 -7.77 4.58
C ILE A 306 20.15 -6.75 4.94
N GLU A 307 20.91 -6.99 6.01
CA GLU A 307 22.02 -6.10 6.42
C GLU A 307 23.16 -6.11 5.38
N GLU A 308 23.52 -7.28 4.82
CA GLU A 308 24.49 -7.36 3.72
C GLU A 308 23.99 -6.57 2.50
N MET A 309 22.74 -6.74 2.10
CA MET A 309 22.11 -6.00 0.99
C MET A 309 22.16 -4.49 1.24
N ARG A 310 21.86 -4.04 2.46
CA ARG A 310 21.82 -2.62 2.84
C ARG A 310 23.16 -1.94 2.72
N TYR A 311 24.23 -2.59 3.15
CA TYR A 311 25.56 -1.97 3.27
C TYR A 311 26.50 -2.25 2.10
N THR A 312 26.18 -3.19 1.20
CA THR A 312 27.02 -3.43 0.02
C THR A 312 27.01 -2.26 -0.95
N LEU A 313 28.17 -1.83 -1.38
CA LEU A 313 28.34 -0.79 -2.41
C LEU A 313 28.36 -1.38 -3.83
N ASN A 314 28.50 -2.68 -3.96
CA ASN A 314 28.44 -3.39 -5.24
C ASN A 314 26.99 -3.58 -5.67
N LEU A 315 26.54 -2.87 -6.69
CA LEU A 315 25.15 -2.91 -7.16
C LEU A 315 24.73 -4.29 -7.65
N ASN A 316 25.59 -5.03 -8.34
CA ASN A 316 25.26 -6.38 -8.80
C ASN A 316 25.03 -7.31 -7.62
N ARG A 317 25.90 -7.23 -6.62
CA ARG A 317 25.75 -8.01 -5.37
C ARG A 317 24.46 -7.62 -4.62
N LYS A 318 24.15 -6.33 -4.59
CA LYS A 318 22.90 -5.85 -3.98
C LYS A 318 21.68 -6.47 -4.66
N TYR A 319 21.66 -6.54 -5.98
CA TYR A 319 20.54 -7.11 -6.74
C TYR A 319 20.43 -8.63 -6.58
N GLU A 320 21.57 -9.32 -6.51
CA GLU A 320 21.58 -10.76 -6.18
C GLU A 320 20.99 -11.03 -4.79
N LEU A 321 21.41 -10.26 -3.78
CA LEU A 321 20.90 -10.37 -2.43
C LEU A 321 19.39 -10.05 -2.37
N LEU A 322 18.94 -9.01 -3.09
CA LEU A 322 17.54 -8.66 -3.16
C LEU A 322 16.69 -9.81 -3.73
N LYS A 323 17.19 -10.51 -4.76
CA LYS A 323 16.53 -11.72 -5.28
C LYS A 323 16.54 -12.88 -4.28
N GLN A 324 17.64 -13.07 -3.53
CA GLN A 324 17.74 -14.13 -2.52
C GLN A 324 16.82 -13.90 -1.32
N ILE A 325 16.63 -12.64 -0.91
CA ILE A 325 15.78 -12.25 0.22
C ILE A 325 14.29 -12.54 -0.04
N GLN A 326 13.81 -12.42 -1.29
CA GLN A 326 12.38 -12.58 -1.60
C GLN A 326 11.80 -13.96 -1.23
N PRO A 327 12.39 -15.10 -1.63
CA PRO A 327 11.87 -16.39 -1.17
C PRO A 327 12.04 -16.60 0.34
N MET A 328 13.06 -16.00 0.97
CA MET A 328 13.22 -16.06 2.43
C MET A 328 12.07 -15.33 3.14
N ILE A 329 11.65 -14.15 2.64
CA ILE A 329 10.49 -13.42 3.15
C ILE A 329 9.21 -14.23 2.94
N ALA A 330 9.03 -14.79 1.75
CA ALA A 330 7.85 -15.55 1.38
C ALA A 330 7.65 -16.79 2.28
N GLN A 331 8.73 -17.50 2.62
CA GLN A 331 8.72 -18.69 3.49
C GLN A 331 8.29 -18.39 4.93
N GLU A 332 8.43 -17.15 5.38
CA GLU A 332 7.98 -16.77 6.73
C GLU A 332 6.46 -16.69 6.87
N TYR A 333 5.74 -16.49 5.76
CA TYR A 333 4.29 -16.24 5.77
C TYR A 333 3.88 -15.20 6.82
N TYR A 334 4.79 -14.26 7.10
CA TYR A 334 4.65 -13.24 8.12
C TYR A 334 3.82 -12.04 7.64
N LYS A 335 4.14 -11.57 6.43
CA LYS A 335 3.36 -10.56 5.68
C LYS A 335 2.89 -11.21 4.40
N VAL A 336 1.64 -11.64 4.38
CA VAL A 336 1.05 -12.29 3.22
C VAL A 336 0.46 -11.23 2.31
N PRO A 337 0.97 -11.07 1.07
CA PRO A 337 0.43 -10.11 0.14
C PRO A 337 -0.98 -10.50 -0.31
N LEU A 338 -1.85 -9.53 -0.39
CA LEU A 338 -3.24 -9.70 -0.80
C LEU A 338 -3.45 -9.25 -2.25
N TYR A 339 -2.99 -8.08 -2.59
CA TYR A 339 -3.06 -7.48 -3.92
C TYR A 339 -2.13 -6.27 -4.03
N THR A 340 -1.79 -5.89 -5.25
CA THR A 340 -1.25 -4.56 -5.55
C THR A 340 -2.37 -3.75 -6.21
N SER A 341 -2.75 -2.62 -5.61
CA SER A 341 -3.83 -1.80 -6.14
C SER A 341 -3.38 -1.02 -7.38
N ASN A 342 -4.27 -0.87 -8.36
CA ASN A 342 -4.05 0.06 -9.46
C ASN A 342 -4.23 1.50 -8.99
N VAL A 343 -3.65 2.42 -9.74
CA VAL A 343 -3.90 3.87 -9.62
C VAL A 343 -4.89 4.27 -10.70
N ILE A 344 -6.10 4.63 -10.27
CA ILE A 344 -7.14 5.14 -11.16
C ILE A 344 -7.09 6.66 -11.11
N SER A 345 -6.71 7.27 -12.23
CA SER A 345 -6.55 8.72 -12.35
C SER A 345 -7.55 9.31 -13.30
N VAL A 346 -8.05 10.50 -12.98
CA VAL A 346 -9.02 11.21 -13.81
C VAL A 346 -8.64 12.68 -13.90
N ALA A 347 -8.66 13.21 -15.12
CA ALA A 347 -8.43 14.62 -15.42
C ALA A 347 -9.31 15.10 -16.56
N ARG A 348 -9.60 16.39 -16.58
CA ARG A 348 -10.37 17.02 -17.66
C ARG A 348 -9.50 17.30 -18.88
N THR A 349 -10.05 17.03 -20.07
CA THR A 349 -9.36 17.26 -21.36
C THR A 349 -9.88 18.47 -22.13
N ASP A 350 -10.93 19.11 -21.65
CA ASP A 350 -11.52 20.30 -22.31
C ASP A 350 -10.68 21.58 -22.13
N ARG A 351 -9.80 21.63 -21.11
CA ARG A 351 -8.90 22.77 -20.85
C ARG A 351 -7.44 22.46 -21.06
N PHE A 352 -7.02 21.24 -20.72
CA PHE A 352 -5.63 20.80 -20.84
C PHE A 352 -5.55 19.41 -21.47
N THR A 353 -4.47 19.19 -22.21
CA THR A 353 -4.08 17.86 -22.74
C THR A 353 -2.61 17.59 -22.43
N GLY A 354 -2.13 16.37 -22.69
CA GLY A 354 -0.72 16.01 -22.46
C GLY A 354 -0.48 15.28 -21.15
N TYR A 355 -1.54 14.78 -20.50
CA TYR A 355 -1.41 13.93 -19.31
C TYR A 355 -0.59 12.67 -19.60
N GLN A 356 0.29 12.32 -18.67
CA GLN A 356 1.18 11.17 -18.76
C GLN A 356 0.86 10.17 -17.66
N VAL A 357 0.76 8.90 -18.04
CA VAL A 357 0.63 7.79 -17.10
C VAL A 357 2.03 7.40 -16.60
N VAL A 358 2.20 7.44 -15.29
CA VAL A 358 3.42 7.00 -14.63
C VAL A 358 3.03 5.94 -13.59
N GLU A 359 3.72 4.81 -13.60
CA GLU A 359 3.44 3.69 -12.69
C GLU A 359 3.47 4.17 -11.23
N GLY A 360 2.42 3.84 -10.49
CA GLY A 360 2.28 4.18 -9.07
C GLY A 360 1.95 5.65 -8.78
N ALA A 361 1.77 6.47 -9.80
CA ALA A 361 1.41 7.88 -9.64
C ALA A 361 0.08 8.20 -10.32
N THR A 362 -0.63 9.19 -9.78
CA THR A 362 -1.77 9.79 -10.50
C THR A 362 -1.28 10.58 -11.70
N VAL A 363 -2.19 11.00 -12.56
CA VAL A 363 -1.86 11.88 -13.69
C VAL A 363 -1.46 13.30 -13.26
N PHE A 364 -1.63 13.65 -11.99
CA PHE A 364 -1.02 14.83 -11.41
C PHE A 364 0.42 14.50 -10.97
N ASN A 365 1.31 14.41 -11.94
CA ASN A 365 2.72 14.06 -11.76
C ASN A 365 3.64 15.00 -12.56
N SER A 366 4.95 14.93 -12.29
CA SER A 366 5.93 15.80 -12.92
C SER A 366 5.98 15.65 -14.45
N ALA A 367 5.82 14.41 -14.97
CA ALA A 367 5.80 14.17 -16.41
C ALA A 367 4.58 14.83 -17.08
N SER A 368 3.40 14.73 -16.46
CA SER A 368 2.22 15.46 -16.93
C SER A 368 2.45 16.97 -16.92
N LEU A 369 2.89 17.52 -15.79
CA LEU A 369 3.11 18.98 -15.66
C LEU A 369 4.12 19.54 -16.69
N GLN A 370 5.10 18.72 -17.12
CA GLN A 370 6.05 19.10 -18.18
C GLN A 370 5.43 19.07 -19.59
N ASN A 371 4.41 18.22 -19.78
CA ASN A 371 3.79 17.97 -21.08
C ASN A 371 2.41 18.61 -21.27
N LEU A 372 1.82 19.18 -20.20
CA LEU A 372 0.55 19.84 -20.29
C LEU A 372 0.53 20.95 -21.34
N ARG A 373 -0.54 20.96 -22.13
CA ARG A 373 -0.81 22.00 -23.15
C ARG A 373 -2.23 22.47 -22.96
N ARG A 374 -2.41 23.79 -23.05
CA ARG A 374 -3.75 24.39 -23.06
C ARG A 374 -4.46 24.02 -24.38
N VAL A 375 -5.72 23.67 -24.29
CA VAL A 375 -6.58 23.49 -25.47
C VAL A 375 -6.89 24.86 -26.05
N GLU A 376 -6.54 25.06 -27.34
CA GLU A 376 -6.80 26.32 -28.05
C GLU A 376 -8.31 26.52 -28.26
N GLY A 377 -8.78 27.73 -28.06
CA GLY A 377 -10.16 28.14 -28.36
C GLY A 377 -11.16 28.04 -27.23
N ARG A 378 -10.74 27.83 -25.99
CA ARG A 378 -11.60 27.92 -24.79
C ARG A 378 -11.03 28.80 -23.70
#